data_e1b809e2097b61db43d9589b873ee1c4
#
_entry.id   e1b809e2097b61db43d9589b873ee1c4
#
_cell.length_a   1.000
_cell.length_b   1.000
_cell.length_c   1.000
_cell.angle_alpha   90.00
_cell.angle_beta   90.00
_cell.angle_gamma   90.00
#
_symmetry.space_group_name_H-M   'P 1'
#
loop_
_entity.id
_entity.type
_entity.pdbx_description
1 polymer ?
#
loop_
_entity_poly.entity_id
_entity_poly.type
_entity_poly.pdbx_seq_one_letter_code
_entity_poly.pdbx_strand_id
1 'polypeptide(L)'
;KVFNLQPSELVKLFVIWISAYLYSKNERSKRDWRFYLVPAGVTIFLFGMIMLQPDLGTGIIVVAVALLLGLMTGVSNRALTSWGAVFALLYGITYLDSSVFEKIGLKAYQVSRFTSFHNPWSDATGSGYQSIQGFLGLSRGNWFGTGLSNSVQKTGFLPEAHTDFILAIVGEELGFVVIFVL
;
A
#
# COMPACT_ATOMS: atom_id res chain seq x y z
N LYS A 1 -3.74 19.93 -20.08
CA LYS A 1 -2.92 18.78 -19.69
C LYS A 1 -3.67 17.53 -20.10
N VAL A 2 -3.08 16.72 -20.98
CA VAL A 2 -3.62 15.44 -21.41
C VAL A 2 -3.58 14.48 -20.23
N PHE A 3 -4.61 13.69 -20.10
CA PHE A 3 -4.81 12.67 -19.06
C PHE A 3 -3.56 11.77 -18.96
N ASN A 4 -2.86 11.79 -17.85
CA ASN A 4 -1.74 10.87 -17.58
C ASN A 4 -2.31 9.57 -17.00
N LEU A 5 -2.61 8.61 -17.87
CA LEU A 5 -3.05 7.29 -17.45
C LEU A 5 -1.82 6.45 -17.13
N GLN A 6 -1.63 6.10 -15.88
CA GLN A 6 -0.53 5.24 -15.47
C GLN A 6 -0.93 3.77 -15.67
N PRO A 7 -0.21 2.98 -16.49
CA PRO A 7 -0.57 1.59 -16.75
C PRO A 7 -0.67 0.72 -15.50
N SER A 8 0.15 0.98 -14.47
CA SER A 8 0.12 0.25 -13.20
C SER A 8 -1.20 0.39 -12.43
N GLU A 9 -1.93 1.50 -12.62
CA GLU A 9 -3.27 1.68 -12.03
C GLU A 9 -4.28 0.68 -12.62
N LEU A 10 -4.20 0.40 -13.93
CA LEU A 10 -5.05 -0.59 -14.59
C LEU A 10 -4.71 -2.02 -14.16
N VAL A 11 -3.46 -2.30 -13.82
CA VAL A 11 -3.03 -3.63 -13.38
C VAL A 11 -3.78 -4.07 -12.14
N LYS A 12 -4.10 -3.18 -11.21
CA LYS A 12 -4.91 -3.48 -10.01
C LYS A 12 -6.28 -4.06 -10.38
N LEU A 13 -6.96 -3.47 -11.37
CA LEU A 13 -8.25 -3.97 -11.86
C LEU A 13 -8.11 -5.31 -12.59
N PHE A 14 -7.07 -5.46 -13.43
CA PHE A 14 -6.82 -6.71 -14.13
C PHE A 14 -6.53 -7.87 -13.17
N VAL A 15 -5.79 -7.64 -12.09
CA VAL A 15 -5.55 -8.66 -11.06
C VAL A 15 -6.86 -9.12 -10.42
N ILE A 16 -7.77 -8.19 -10.11
CA ILE A 16 -9.09 -8.53 -9.57
C ILE A 16 -9.86 -9.41 -10.55
N TRP A 17 -9.99 -9.00 -11.79
CA TRP A 17 -10.77 -9.74 -12.80
C TRP A 17 -10.18 -11.10 -13.13
N ILE A 18 -8.87 -11.18 -13.36
CA ILE A 18 -8.19 -12.43 -13.70
C ILE A 18 -8.25 -13.39 -12.51
N SER A 19 -7.97 -12.93 -11.30
CA SER A 19 -8.04 -13.77 -10.10
C SER A 19 -9.46 -14.27 -9.85
N ALA A 20 -10.47 -13.41 -9.93
CA ALA A 20 -11.86 -13.79 -9.77
C ALA A 20 -12.29 -14.82 -10.82
N TYR A 21 -11.92 -14.64 -12.08
CA TYR A 21 -12.20 -15.58 -13.15
C TYR A 21 -11.54 -16.94 -12.90
N LEU A 22 -10.26 -16.96 -12.55
CA LEU A 22 -9.51 -18.20 -12.30
C LEU A 22 -10.07 -18.97 -11.10
N TYR A 23 -10.43 -18.27 -10.04
CA TYR A 23 -11.05 -18.88 -8.87
C TYR A 23 -12.46 -19.39 -9.15
N SER A 24 -13.27 -18.68 -9.93
CA SER A 24 -14.60 -19.13 -10.33
C SER A 24 -14.55 -20.38 -11.21
N LYS A 25 -13.65 -20.40 -12.20
CA LYS A 25 -13.52 -21.52 -13.14
C LYS A 25 -13.11 -22.84 -12.45
N ASN A 26 -12.29 -22.76 -11.40
CA ASN A 26 -11.74 -23.92 -10.73
C ASN A 26 -12.41 -24.22 -9.38
N GLU A 27 -13.65 -23.82 -9.19
CA GLU A 27 -14.37 -23.94 -7.91
C GLU A 27 -14.40 -25.36 -7.31
N ARG A 28 -14.42 -26.39 -8.16
CA ARG A 28 -14.41 -27.81 -7.73
C ARG A 28 -13.07 -28.26 -7.12
N SER A 29 -11.99 -27.50 -7.34
CA SER A 29 -10.62 -27.83 -6.91
C SER A 29 -10.15 -27.04 -5.68
N LYS A 30 -11.05 -26.36 -4.97
CA LYS A 30 -10.73 -25.47 -3.82
C LYS A 30 -9.91 -26.14 -2.70
N ARG A 31 -9.90 -27.46 -2.63
CA ARG A 31 -9.21 -28.24 -1.61
C ARG A 31 -7.75 -28.53 -1.98
N ASP A 32 -7.37 -28.34 -3.25
CA ASP A 32 -6.02 -28.61 -3.75
C ASP A 32 -5.20 -27.31 -3.78
N TRP A 33 -3.97 -27.34 -3.26
CA TRP A 33 -3.04 -26.20 -3.30
C TRP A 33 -2.74 -25.72 -4.72
N ARG A 34 -2.86 -26.60 -5.71
CA ARG A 34 -2.70 -26.27 -7.15
C ARG A 34 -3.71 -25.25 -7.65
N PHE A 35 -4.84 -25.15 -6.98
CA PHE A 35 -5.88 -24.15 -7.27
C PHE A 35 -5.34 -22.71 -7.19
N TYR A 36 -4.41 -22.47 -6.30
CA TYR A 36 -3.83 -21.16 -6.06
C TYR A 36 -2.58 -20.85 -6.92
N LEU A 37 -1.99 -21.87 -7.56
CA LEU A 37 -0.74 -21.69 -8.32
C LEU A 37 -0.88 -20.75 -9.52
N VAL A 38 -1.95 -20.89 -10.29
CA VAL A 38 -2.14 -20.07 -11.50
C VAL A 38 -2.41 -18.60 -11.14
N PRO A 39 -3.36 -18.28 -10.23
CA PRO A 39 -3.55 -16.90 -9.77
C PRO A 39 -2.28 -16.31 -9.13
N ALA A 40 -1.56 -17.10 -8.32
CA ALA A 40 -0.31 -16.66 -7.71
C ALA A 40 0.77 -16.38 -8.78
N GLY A 41 0.92 -17.25 -9.77
CA GLY A 41 1.87 -17.06 -10.88
C GLY A 41 1.60 -15.78 -11.66
N VAL A 42 0.33 -15.50 -11.98
CA VAL A 42 -0.08 -14.25 -12.64
C VAL A 42 0.24 -13.04 -11.75
N THR A 43 -0.07 -13.13 -10.46
CA THR A 43 0.21 -12.03 -9.52
C THR A 43 1.72 -11.76 -9.39
N ILE A 44 2.53 -12.82 -9.28
CA ILE A 44 3.99 -12.71 -9.20
C ILE A 44 4.55 -12.10 -10.49
N PHE A 45 4.05 -12.51 -11.65
CA PHE A 45 4.45 -11.94 -12.93
C PHE A 45 4.14 -10.44 -13.02
N LEU A 46 2.93 -10.03 -12.67
CA LEU A 46 2.52 -8.63 -12.68
C LEU A 46 3.27 -7.80 -11.64
N PHE A 47 3.50 -8.36 -10.45
CA PHE A 47 4.33 -7.74 -9.42
C PHE A 47 5.76 -7.51 -9.95
N GLY A 48 6.36 -8.50 -10.60
CA GLY A 48 7.69 -8.36 -11.21
C GLY A 48 7.76 -7.24 -12.25
N MET A 49 6.75 -7.11 -13.10
CA MET A 49 6.66 -6.01 -14.06
C MET A 49 6.55 -4.63 -13.39
N ILE A 50 5.77 -4.53 -12.29
CA ILE A 50 5.65 -3.28 -11.52
C ILE A 50 6.98 -2.94 -10.84
N MET A 51 7.72 -3.94 -10.36
CA MET A 51 9.03 -3.73 -9.76
C MET A 51 10.07 -3.17 -10.76
N LEU A 52 9.92 -3.43 -12.06
CA LEU A 52 10.73 -2.79 -13.09
C LEU A 52 10.45 -1.29 -13.22
N GLN A 53 9.25 -0.83 -12.85
CA GLN A 53 8.85 0.59 -12.81
C GLN A 53 9.22 1.29 -11.49
N PRO A 54 10.08 0.75 -10.66
CA PRO A 54 10.36 0.94 -9.24
C PRO A 54 9.18 1.49 -8.40
N ASP A 55 7.97 0.96 -8.61
CA ASP A 55 6.77 1.32 -7.85
C ASP A 55 6.40 0.22 -6.83
N LEU A 56 7.08 0.24 -5.70
CA LEU A 56 6.88 -0.72 -4.63
C LEU A 56 5.47 -0.61 -4.02
N GLY A 57 4.92 0.59 -3.93
CA GLY A 57 3.60 0.83 -3.33
C GLY A 57 2.49 0.11 -4.10
N THR A 58 2.41 0.33 -5.41
CA THR A 58 1.45 -0.36 -6.28
C THR A 58 1.68 -1.87 -6.29
N GLY A 59 2.95 -2.32 -6.27
CA GLY A 59 3.28 -3.74 -6.18
C GLY A 59 2.70 -4.41 -4.93
N ILE A 60 2.86 -3.81 -3.77
CA ILE A 60 2.30 -4.32 -2.50
C ILE A 60 0.77 -4.38 -2.57
N ILE A 61 0.11 -3.36 -3.11
CA ILE A 61 -1.36 -3.33 -3.25
C ILE A 61 -1.83 -4.48 -4.15
N VAL A 62 -1.17 -4.71 -5.28
CA VAL A 62 -1.51 -5.80 -6.21
C VAL A 62 -1.42 -7.16 -5.52
N VAL A 63 -0.36 -7.41 -4.77
CA VAL A 63 -0.21 -8.64 -3.99
C VAL A 63 -1.27 -8.74 -2.91
N ALA A 64 -1.52 -7.68 -2.14
CA ALA A 64 -2.53 -7.67 -1.09
C ALA A 64 -3.94 -7.97 -1.63
N VAL A 65 -4.33 -7.36 -2.75
CA VAL A 65 -5.62 -7.59 -3.41
C VAL A 65 -5.74 -9.05 -3.86
N ALA A 66 -4.72 -9.61 -4.51
CA ALA A 66 -4.72 -11.00 -4.95
C ALA A 66 -4.86 -11.97 -3.78
N LEU A 67 -4.21 -11.68 -2.65
CA LEU A 67 -4.28 -12.44 -1.43
C LEU A 67 -5.67 -12.39 -0.80
N LEU A 68 -6.26 -11.20 -0.68
CA LEU A 68 -7.61 -11.02 -0.15
C LEU A 68 -8.64 -11.79 -0.99
N LEU A 69 -8.53 -11.73 -2.32
CA LEU A 69 -9.38 -12.52 -3.21
C LEU A 69 -9.21 -14.02 -2.98
N GLY A 70 -7.97 -14.49 -2.84
CA GLY A 70 -7.69 -15.89 -2.47
C GLY A 70 -8.35 -16.28 -1.15
N LEU A 71 -8.30 -15.43 -0.13
CA LEU A 71 -8.94 -15.65 1.16
C LEU A 71 -10.47 -15.76 1.04
N MET A 72 -11.10 -14.90 0.22
CA MET A 72 -12.56 -14.92 0.01
C MET A 72 -13.08 -16.18 -0.68
N THR A 73 -12.23 -16.96 -1.33
CA THR A 73 -12.62 -18.23 -1.99
C THR A 73 -12.83 -19.41 -1.03
N GLY A 74 -12.73 -19.20 0.27
CA GLY A 74 -12.90 -20.26 1.27
C GLY A 74 -11.66 -21.12 1.47
N VAL A 75 -10.53 -20.47 1.59
CA VAL A 75 -9.21 -21.07 1.80
C VAL A 75 -9.18 -21.97 3.02
N SER A 76 -8.45 -23.08 2.93
CA SER A 76 -8.20 -23.94 4.10
C SER A 76 -7.44 -23.17 5.19
N ASN A 77 -7.71 -23.49 6.46
CA ASN A 77 -7.02 -22.85 7.59
C ASN A 77 -5.47 -22.92 7.47
N ARG A 78 -4.94 -23.97 6.81
CA ARG A 78 -3.49 -24.11 6.59
C ARG A 78 -2.96 -23.03 5.63
N ALA A 79 -3.70 -22.72 4.56
CA ALA A 79 -3.29 -21.65 3.66
C ALA A 79 -3.43 -20.28 4.34
N LEU A 80 -4.49 -20.04 5.12
CA LEU A 80 -4.67 -18.82 5.89
C LEU A 80 -3.50 -18.58 6.87
N THR A 81 -3.09 -19.61 7.60
CA THR A 81 -1.94 -19.52 8.51
C THR A 81 -0.63 -19.29 7.77
N SER A 82 -0.40 -19.94 6.61
CA SER A 82 0.81 -19.70 5.82
C SER A 82 0.88 -18.28 5.28
N TRP A 83 -0.23 -17.72 4.82
CA TRP A 83 -0.31 -16.33 4.39
C TRP A 83 -0.09 -15.35 5.55
N GLY A 84 -0.73 -15.60 6.68
CA GLY A 84 -0.51 -14.83 7.90
C GLY A 84 0.96 -14.84 8.34
N ALA A 85 1.63 -16.00 8.24
CA ALA A 85 3.05 -16.12 8.53
C ALA A 85 3.93 -15.33 7.55
N VAL A 86 3.60 -15.34 6.24
CA VAL A 86 4.32 -14.54 5.24
C VAL A 86 4.16 -13.04 5.52
N PHE A 87 2.94 -12.57 5.82
CA PHE A 87 2.71 -11.17 6.18
C PHE A 87 3.44 -10.78 7.46
N ALA A 88 3.38 -11.62 8.49
CA ALA A 88 4.10 -11.37 9.74
C ALA A 88 5.62 -11.33 9.53
N LEU A 89 6.15 -12.19 8.66
CA LEU A 89 7.56 -12.20 8.31
C LEU A 89 7.96 -10.94 7.52
N LEU A 90 7.17 -10.56 6.51
CA LEU A 90 7.40 -9.33 5.76
C LEU A 90 7.33 -8.09 6.65
N TYR A 91 6.35 -8.03 7.56
CA TYR A 91 6.25 -6.97 8.54
C TYR A 91 7.43 -6.99 9.52
N GLY A 92 7.81 -8.17 10.01
CA GLY A 92 8.98 -8.33 10.89
C GLY A 92 10.30 -7.88 10.25
N ILE A 93 10.45 -8.10 8.94
CA ILE A 93 11.63 -7.63 8.19
C ILE A 93 11.75 -6.10 8.25
N THR A 94 10.64 -5.36 8.33
CA THR A 94 10.68 -3.89 8.40
C THR A 94 11.32 -3.35 9.68
N TYR A 95 11.45 -4.18 10.72
CA TYR A 95 12.15 -3.85 11.97
C TYR A 95 13.64 -4.23 11.94
N LEU A 96 14.10 -4.90 10.88
CA LEU A 96 15.52 -5.22 10.74
C LEU A 96 16.33 -3.97 10.37
N ASP A 97 17.60 -4.01 10.72
CA ASP A 97 18.54 -2.93 10.41
C ASP A 97 18.61 -2.67 8.90
N SER A 98 18.75 -1.41 8.52
CA SER A 98 18.84 -0.97 7.12
C SER A 98 19.94 -1.69 6.33
N SER A 99 21.01 -2.12 7.00
CA SER A 99 22.09 -2.92 6.42
C SER A 99 21.64 -4.28 5.85
N VAL A 100 20.55 -4.85 6.39
CA VAL A 100 19.99 -6.12 5.90
C VAL A 100 19.30 -5.91 4.56
N PHE A 101 18.62 -4.78 4.40
CA PHE A 101 17.92 -4.44 3.15
C PHE A 101 18.87 -4.25 1.98
N GLU A 102 20.03 -3.64 2.23
CA GLU A 102 21.09 -3.49 1.22
C GLU A 102 21.64 -4.85 0.76
N LYS A 103 21.83 -5.78 1.70
CA LYS A 103 22.31 -7.15 1.40
C LYS A 103 21.31 -7.96 0.58
N ILE A 104 20.01 -7.70 0.71
CA ILE A 104 18.95 -8.34 -0.08
C ILE A 104 18.84 -7.71 -1.47
N GLY A 105 19.57 -6.61 -1.75
CA GLY A 105 19.58 -5.95 -3.06
C GLY A 105 18.46 -4.93 -3.25
N LEU A 106 17.83 -4.44 -2.16
CA LEU A 106 16.89 -3.34 -2.24
C LEU A 106 17.61 -2.03 -2.56
N LYS A 107 16.99 -1.22 -3.39
CA LYS A 107 17.53 0.10 -3.75
C LYS A 107 17.38 1.07 -2.58
N ALA A 108 18.31 2.02 -2.46
CA ALA A 108 18.35 3.00 -1.36
C ALA A 108 17.00 3.72 -1.13
N TYR A 109 16.26 4.07 -2.20
CA TYR A 109 14.95 4.71 -2.08
C TYR A 109 13.86 3.80 -1.47
N GLN A 110 13.98 2.47 -1.66
CA GLN A 110 13.06 1.49 -1.06
C GLN A 110 13.33 1.36 0.42
N VAL A 111 14.62 1.30 0.77
CA VAL A 111 15.05 1.28 2.18
C VAL A 111 14.59 2.55 2.90
N SER A 112 14.78 3.74 2.28
CA SER A 112 14.35 4.99 2.89
C SER A 112 12.84 5.08 3.13
N ARG A 113 12.01 4.49 2.26
CA ARG A 113 10.55 4.40 2.49
C ARG A 113 10.19 3.52 3.69
N PHE A 114 10.88 2.40 3.88
CA PHE A 114 10.67 1.54 5.05
C PHE A 114 11.11 2.22 6.35
N THR A 115 12.26 2.85 6.35
CA THR A 115 12.77 3.57 7.53
C THR A 115 11.89 4.77 7.89
N SER A 116 11.44 5.54 6.89
CA SER A 116 10.54 6.68 7.10
C SER A 116 9.15 6.27 7.57
N PHE A 117 8.69 5.08 7.22
CA PHE A 117 7.42 4.55 7.73
C PHE A 117 7.47 4.27 9.23
N HIS A 118 8.60 3.74 9.73
CA HIS A 118 8.78 3.42 11.15
C HIS A 118 9.19 4.63 12.00
N ASN A 119 10.08 5.44 11.46
CA ASN A 119 10.59 6.63 12.14
C ASN A 119 10.79 7.77 11.14
N PRO A 120 9.72 8.49 10.77
CA PRO A 120 9.83 9.61 9.83
C PRO A 120 10.73 10.73 10.35
N TRP A 121 10.90 10.84 11.67
CA TRP A 121 11.73 11.86 12.29
C TRP A 121 13.24 11.64 12.10
N SER A 122 13.66 10.43 11.74
CA SER A 122 15.08 10.14 11.45
C SER A 122 15.62 10.90 10.22
N ASP A 123 14.73 11.25 9.28
CA ASP A 123 15.05 12.06 8.09
C ASP A 123 13.92 13.07 7.85
N ALA A 124 13.79 14.00 8.77
CA ALA A 124 12.66 14.94 8.83
C ALA A 124 12.61 15.92 7.64
N THR A 125 13.72 16.15 6.96
CA THR A 125 13.82 17.06 5.80
C THR A 125 13.86 16.33 4.45
N GLY A 126 14.05 15.01 4.45
CA GLY A 126 14.10 14.17 3.27
C GLY A 126 12.87 13.26 3.15
N SER A 127 13.11 11.95 3.19
CA SER A 127 12.09 10.94 2.95
C SER A 127 10.96 10.91 3.98
N GLY A 128 11.18 11.39 5.21
CA GLY A 128 10.18 11.52 6.28
C GLY A 128 9.33 12.78 6.22
N TYR A 129 9.78 13.82 5.49
CA TYR A 129 9.15 15.14 5.50
C TYR A 129 7.66 15.09 5.19
N GLN A 130 7.28 14.41 4.12
CA GLN A 130 5.90 14.31 3.67
C GLN A 130 4.99 13.64 4.71
N SER A 131 5.46 12.57 5.35
CA SER A 131 4.72 11.88 6.42
C SER A 131 4.56 12.76 7.65
N ILE A 132 5.61 13.49 8.04
CA ILE A 132 5.57 14.40 9.18
C ILE A 132 4.57 15.52 8.93
N GLN A 133 4.59 16.16 7.76
CA GLN A 133 3.63 17.20 7.42
C GLN A 133 2.19 16.66 7.38
N GLY A 134 1.99 15.44 6.89
CA GLY A 134 0.69 14.77 6.96
C GLY A 134 0.20 14.57 8.39
N PHE A 135 1.06 14.09 9.29
CA PHE A 135 0.73 13.93 10.71
C PHE A 135 0.45 15.26 11.42
N LEU A 136 1.22 16.30 11.09
CA LEU A 136 0.98 17.65 11.63
C LEU A 136 -0.38 18.20 11.17
N GLY A 137 -0.77 17.98 9.91
CA GLY A 137 -2.09 18.34 9.40
C GLY A 137 -3.19 17.63 10.18
N LEU A 138 -3.12 16.31 10.30
CA LEU A 138 -4.09 15.52 11.06
C LEU A 138 -4.18 15.95 12.52
N SER A 139 -3.04 16.17 13.18
CA SER A 139 -2.98 16.63 14.57
C SER A 139 -3.64 17.98 14.76
N ARG A 140 -3.41 18.90 13.83
CA ARG A 140 -4.00 20.25 13.88
C ARG A 140 -5.52 20.22 13.69
N GLY A 141 -6.02 19.34 12.82
CA GLY A 141 -7.45 19.18 12.59
C GLY A 141 -8.20 18.65 13.78
N ASN A 142 -7.57 17.90 14.66
CA ASN A 142 -8.20 17.33 15.84
C ASN A 142 -9.50 16.58 15.46
N TRP A 143 -10.51 16.55 16.34
CA TRP A 143 -11.78 15.86 16.09
C TRP A 143 -12.68 16.55 15.08
N PHE A 144 -12.76 17.89 15.09
CA PHE A 144 -13.77 18.68 14.36
C PHE A 144 -13.20 19.54 13.23
N GLY A 145 -11.89 19.54 13.03
CA GLY A 145 -11.22 20.30 11.98
C GLY A 145 -11.02 21.78 12.33
N THR A 146 -10.19 22.43 11.52
CA THR A 146 -9.91 23.88 11.61
C THR A 146 -10.89 24.72 10.79
N GLY A 147 -11.80 24.08 10.06
CA GLY A 147 -12.71 24.69 9.12
C GLY A 147 -12.22 24.64 7.68
N LEU A 148 -13.17 24.65 6.74
CA LEU A 148 -12.91 24.65 5.31
C LEU A 148 -12.00 25.81 4.90
N SER A 149 -11.05 25.54 4.04
CA SER A 149 -10.04 26.48 3.53
C SER A 149 -9.01 26.98 4.55
N ASN A 150 -9.02 26.49 5.79
CA ASN A 150 -8.08 26.88 6.84
C ASN A 150 -6.87 25.93 6.98
N SER A 151 -6.69 24.99 6.06
CA SER A 151 -5.54 24.11 6.04
C SER A 151 -4.26 24.89 5.75
N VAL A 152 -3.27 24.74 6.63
CA VAL A 152 -1.91 25.25 6.43
C VAL A 152 -1.12 24.34 5.53
N GLN A 153 -1.35 23.03 5.62
CA GLN A 153 -0.64 22.05 4.80
C GLN A 153 -0.90 22.24 3.30
N LYS A 154 -2.08 22.70 2.94
CA LYS A 154 -2.49 23.01 1.57
C LYS A 154 -1.74 24.20 0.96
N THR A 155 -1.16 25.08 1.77
CA THR A 155 -0.45 26.30 1.30
C THR A 155 0.97 26.05 0.82
N GLY A 156 1.34 24.78 0.56
CA GLY A 156 2.64 24.40 -0.02
C GLY A 156 3.60 23.72 0.96
N PHE A 157 3.20 23.53 2.21
CA PHE A 157 4.01 22.77 3.17
C PHE A 157 3.98 21.27 2.91
N LEU A 158 2.85 20.73 2.42
CA LEU A 158 2.70 19.30 2.12
C LEU A 158 2.83 19.07 0.61
N PRO A 159 3.88 18.37 0.13
CA PRO A 159 3.97 17.93 -1.25
C PRO A 159 2.82 17.00 -1.59
N GLU A 160 2.34 17.05 -2.85
CA GLU A 160 1.25 16.20 -3.35
C GLU A 160 -0.01 16.19 -2.45
N ALA A 161 -0.34 17.35 -1.89
CA ALA A 161 -1.45 17.55 -0.95
C ALA A 161 -2.83 17.18 -1.55
N HIS A 162 -2.99 17.28 -2.87
CA HIS A 162 -4.26 17.01 -3.59
C HIS A 162 -4.29 15.65 -4.27
N THR A 163 -3.29 14.82 -4.07
CA THR A 163 -3.21 13.44 -4.58
C THR A 163 -3.03 12.46 -3.43
N ASP A 164 -1.80 12.16 -3.08
CA ASP A 164 -1.45 11.10 -2.13
C ASP A 164 -1.84 11.43 -0.68
N PHE A 165 -1.84 12.70 -0.33
CA PHE A 165 -2.09 13.19 1.04
C PHE A 165 -3.41 13.97 1.19
N ILE A 166 -4.37 13.74 0.28
CA ILE A 166 -5.67 14.42 0.35
C ILE A 166 -6.38 14.19 1.68
N LEU A 167 -6.27 12.99 2.27
CA LEU A 167 -6.87 12.68 3.57
C LEU A 167 -6.25 13.49 4.72
N ALA A 168 -4.98 13.88 4.64
CA ALA A 168 -4.38 14.74 5.63
C ALA A 168 -4.99 16.14 5.60
N ILE A 169 -5.28 16.66 4.39
CA ILE A 169 -5.97 17.94 4.21
C ILE A 169 -7.42 17.87 4.71
N VAL A 170 -8.14 16.80 4.33
CA VAL A 170 -9.51 16.57 4.81
C VAL A 170 -9.54 16.49 6.33
N GLY A 171 -8.58 15.79 6.93
CA GLY A 171 -8.46 15.70 8.38
C GLY A 171 -8.11 17.02 9.06
N GLU A 172 -7.26 17.84 8.45
CA GLU A 172 -6.96 19.18 8.97
C GLU A 172 -8.17 20.11 8.90
N GLU A 173 -8.90 20.12 7.78
CA GLU A 173 -10.04 21.03 7.57
C GLU A 173 -11.33 20.56 8.25
N LEU A 174 -11.66 19.26 8.17
CA LEU A 174 -12.94 18.70 8.61
C LEU A 174 -12.83 17.84 9.89
N GLY A 175 -11.63 17.52 10.31
CA GLY A 175 -11.35 16.75 11.51
C GLY A 175 -11.44 15.24 11.34
N PHE A 176 -11.03 14.54 12.39
CA PHE A 176 -10.92 13.09 12.39
C PHE A 176 -12.27 12.39 12.27
N VAL A 177 -13.34 13.00 12.76
CA VAL A 177 -14.72 12.44 12.64
C VAL A 177 -15.11 12.23 11.19
N VAL A 178 -14.80 13.17 10.30
CA VAL A 178 -15.15 13.06 8.88
C VAL A 178 -14.30 11.97 8.19
N ILE A 179 -13.03 11.86 8.53
CA ILE A 179 -12.19 10.75 8.00
C ILE A 179 -12.75 9.39 8.40
N PHE A 180 -13.33 9.26 9.59
CA PHE A 180 -13.87 7.99 10.09
C PHE A 180 -15.17 7.59 9.40
N VAL A 181 -15.89 8.54 8.81
CA VAL A 181 -17.16 8.32 8.10
C VAL A 181 -16.94 8.07 6.61
N LEU A 182 -15.82 8.54 6.03
CA LEU A 182 -15.44 8.30 4.62
C LEU A 182 -14.92 6.88 4.42
#